data_58de3cef8fca8ba9f43e9fb84dfb68ba
#
_entry.id   58de3cef8fca8ba9f43e9fb84dfb68ba
#
_cell.length_a   1.000
_cell.length_b   1.000
_cell.length_c   1.000
_cell.angle_alpha   90.00
_cell.angle_beta   90.00
_cell.angle_gamma   90.00
#
_symmetry.space_group_name_H-M   'P 1'
#
loop_
_entity.id
_entity.type
_entity.pdbx_description
1 polymer ?
#
loop_
_entity_poly.entity_id
_entity_poly.type
_entity_poly.pdbx_seq_one_letter_code
_entity_poly.pdbx_strand_id
1 'polypeptide(L)'
;MAGKRRSKIRGTSGADELTGTPKKRSVYGLAGDDIIGTKEGRYKVYGGEGKDKFVTLNGGKGHMTIMDMEAGETIEFCGCASTEIEQRGKHVRIVKGDDVKAVVRNANADDFDMDFTSGLITMSADPLA
;
A
#
# COMPACT_ATOMS: atom_id res chain seq x y z
N MET A 1 -17.85 -26.78 2.92
CA MET A 1 -17.86 -26.20 3.31
C MET A 1 -17.31 -24.96 3.31
N ALA A 2 -17.73 -24.32 3.93
CA ALA A 2 -17.39 -22.96 3.93
C ALA A 2 -15.94 -22.69 4.17
N GLY A 3 -15.26 -23.61 4.75
CA GLY A 3 -13.86 -23.42 5.05
C GLY A 3 -12.97 -23.17 3.86
N LYS A 4 -13.45 -23.39 2.67
CA LYS A 4 -12.67 -23.15 1.49
C LYS A 4 -12.67 -21.71 1.05
N ARG A 5 -13.59 -20.94 1.57
CA ARG A 5 -13.71 -19.58 1.09
C ARG A 5 -12.57 -18.74 1.58
N ARG A 6 -11.96 -17.97 0.69
CA ARG A 6 -10.94 -17.04 1.11
C ARG A 6 -11.54 -15.94 1.92
N SER A 7 -10.89 -15.60 3.00
CA SER A 7 -11.32 -14.50 3.84
C SER A 7 -10.79 -13.19 3.30
N LYS A 8 -11.61 -12.16 3.32
CA LYS A 8 -11.27 -10.83 2.86
C LYS A 8 -11.66 -9.84 3.93
N ILE A 9 -11.01 -8.71 3.93
CA ILE A 9 -11.39 -7.58 4.78
C ILE A 9 -11.97 -6.53 3.86
N ARG A 10 -13.17 -6.07 4.17
CA ARG A 10 -13.84 -5.04 3.40
C ARG A 10 -14.22 -3.88 4.29
N GLY A 11 -13.99 -2.69 3.78
CA GLY A 11 -14.45 -1.49 4.45
C GLY A 11 -15.90 -1.20 4.10
N THR A 12 -16.27 0.05 4.29
CA THR A 12 -17.61 0.55 3.98
C THR A 12 -17.49 1.62 2.90
N SER A 13 -18.55 2.37 2.68
CA SER A 13 -18.49 3.49 1.76
C SER A 13 -17.91 4.75 2.41
N GLY A 14 -17.64 4.71 3.71
CA GLY A 14 -17.02 5.84 4.40
C GLY A 14 -15.57 5.58 4.71
N ALA A 15 -14.96 6.49 5.46
CA ALA A 15 -13.57 6.37 5.84
C ALA A 15 -13.40 5.25 6.87
N ASP A 16 -12.48 4.34 6.61
CA ASP A 16 -12.26 3.18 7.46
C ASP A 16 -10.79 3.03 7.81
N GLU A 17 -10.50 2.34 8.90
CA GLU A 17 -9.17 1.85 9.20
C GLU A 17 -9.20 0.33 9.11
N LEU A 18 -8.41 -0.22 8.21
CA LEU A 18 -8.43 -1.65 7.96
C LEU A 18 -7.04 -2.22 8.12
N THR A 19 -6.96 -3.42 8.67
CA THR A 19 -5.67 -4.11 8.83
C THR A 19 -5.80 -5.53 8.32
N GLY A 20 -5.00 -5.87 7.31
CA GLY A 20 -4.93 -7.24 6.84
C GLY A 20 -4.32 -8.14 7.89
N THR A 21 -4.72 -9.38 7.92
CA THR A 21 -4.20 -10.36 8.87
C THR A 21 -3.73 -11.60 8.12
N PRO A 22 -2.94 -12.47 8.75
CA PRO A 22 -2.44 -13.66 8.05
C PRO A 22 -3.54 -14.55 7.48
N LYS A 23 -4.74 -14.49 8.04
CA LYS A 23 -5.84 -15.27 7.52
C LYS A 23 -6.68 -14.52 6.51
N LYS A 24 -6.52 -13.20 6.44
CA LYS A 24 -7.33 -12.35 5.56
C LYS A 24 -6.39 -11.45 4.79
N ARG A 25 -5.85 -11.97 3.70
CA ARG A 25 -4.78 -11.31 2.98
C ARG A 25 -5.22 -10.47 1.80
N SER A 26 -6.51 -10.33 1.60
CA SER A 26 -7.05 -9.40 0.62
C SER A 26 -7.84 -8.34 1.34
N VAL A 27 -7.52 -7.06 1.07
CA VAL A 27 -8.14 -5.95 1.78
C VAL A 27 -8.74 -5.03 0.74
N TYR A 28 -10.00 -4.69 0.93
CA TYR A 28 -10.75 -3.82 0.01
C TYR A 28 -11.29 -2.63 0.80
N GLY A 29 -10.77 -1.44 0.51
CA GLY A 29 -11.23 -0.23 1.19
C GLY A 29 -12.59 0.22 0.74
N LEU A 30 -12.91 0.00 -0.53
CA LEU A 30 -14.13 0.45 -1.16
C LEU A 30 -14.11 1.97 -1.29
N ALA A 31 -15.23 2.65 -1.08
CA ALA A 31 -15.26 4.10 -1.20
C ALA A 31 -14.81 4.75 0.09
N GLY A 32 -14.51 6.05 0.02
CA GLY A 32 -14.08 6.80 1.18
C GLY A 32 -12.56 6.86 1.30
N ASP A 33 -12.09 7.69 2.21
CA ASP A 33 -10.65 7.85 2.44
C ASP A 33 -10.23 6.88 3.53
N ASP A 34 -9.62 5.77 3.13
CA ASP A 34 -9.32 4.67 4.04
C ASP A 34 -7.86 4.66 4.43
N ILE A 35 -7.58 4.08 5.60
CA ILE A 35 -6.22 3.82 6.05
C ILE A 35 -6.09 2.31 6.12
N ILE A 36 -5.14 1.77 5.34
CA ILE A 36 -5.01 0.33 5.20
C ILE A 36 -3.60 -0.09 5.57
N GLY A 37 -3.50 -0.97 6.56
CA GLY A 37 -2.23 -1.55 6.98
C GLY A 37 -2.28 -3.05 6.90
N THR A 38 -1.15 -3.69 7.16
CA THR A 38 -1.07 -5.15 7.10
C THR A 38 -0.13 -5.65 8.19
N LYS A 39 -0.21 -6.95 8.46
CA LYS A 39 0.71 -7.61 9.35
C LYS A 39 1.73 -8.37 8.52
N GLU A 40 2.42 -9.33 9.12
CA GLU A 40 3.41 -10.11 8.37
C GLU A 40 2.75 -10.95 7.30
N GLY A 41 3.47 -11.16 6.22
CA GLY A 41 2.98 -11.93 5.10
C GLY A 41 2.81 -11.08 3.86
N ARG A 42 2.21 -11.66 2.85
CA ARG A 42 1.97 -10.99 1.58
C ARG A 42 0.49 -10.71 1.42
N TYR A 43 0.18 -9.49 1.02
CA TYR A 43 -1.21 -9.02 0.96
C TYR A 43 -1.50 -8.36 -0.36
N LYS A 44 -2.75 -8.48 -0.81
CA LYS A 44 -3.25 -7.68 -1.92
C LYS A 44 -4.19 -6.63 -1.36
N VAL A 45 -3.98 -5.39 -1.75
CA VAL A 45 -4.70 -4.27 -1.19
C VAL A 45 -5.32 -3.44 -2.30
N TYR A 46 -6.60 -3.16 -2.16
CA TYR A 46 -7.34 -2.30 -3.08
C TYR A 46 -7.88 -1.13 -2.27
N GLY A 47 -7.40 0.06 -2.57
CA GLY A 47 -7.88 1.26 -1.87
C GLY A 47 -9.29 1.62 -2.28
N GLY A 48 -9.59 1.47 -3.56
CA GLY A 48 -10.90 1.87 -4.06
C GLY A 48 -10.99 3.35 -4.31
N GLU A 49 -12.19 3.89 -4.27
CA GLU A 49 -12.40 5.31 -4.50
C GLU A 49 -12.00 6.12 -3.27
N GLY A 50 -11.61 7.37 -3.50
CA GLY A 50 -11.19 8.26 -2.43
C GLY A 50 -9.68 8.35 -2.33
N LYS A 51 -9.20 9.08 -1.35
CA LYS A 51 -7.77 9.25 -1.11
C LYS A 51 -7.36 8.35 0.02
N ASP A 52 -6.71 7.25 -0.31
CA ASP A 52 -6.38 6.23 0.67
C ASP A 52 -4.93 6.37 1.13
N LYS A 53 -4.66 5.92 2.34
CA LYS A 53 -3.32 5.85 2.88
C LYS A 53 -2.98 4.40 3.13
N PHE A 54 -1.84 3.97 2.62
CA PHE A 54 -1.36 2.60 2.81
C PHE A 54 -0.20 2.63 3.79
N VAL A 55 -0.26 1.82 4.83
CA VAL A 55 0.74 1.85 5.90
C VAL A 55 1.56 0.57 5.82
N THR A 56 2.87 0.71 5.59
CA THR A 56 3.75 -0.45 5.51
C THR A 56 4.04 -1.00 6.89
N LEU A 57 4.37 -2.28 6.91
CA LEU A 57 4.72 -2.94 8.16
C LEU A 57 6.12 -2.52 8.60
N ASN A 58 6.23 -2.00 9.81
CA ASN A 58 7.52 -1.67 10.42
C ASN A 58 7.98 -2.87 11.21
N GLY A 59 9.14 -3.37 10.87
CA GLY A 59 9.64 -4.57 11.51
C GLY A 59 8.96 -5.81 10.96
N GLY A 60 9.61 -6.94 11.09
CA GLY A 60 9.07 -8.18 10.57
C GLY A 60 9.15 -8.23 9.07
N LYS A 61 8.66 -9.32 8.50
CA LYS A 61 8.72 -9.54 7.06
C LYS A 61 7.33 -9.57 6.49
N GLY A 62 7.11 -8.76 5.49
CA GLY A 62 5.83 -8.74 4.82
C GLY A 62 5.70 -7.53 3.96
N HIS A 63 4.84 -7.63 2.97
CA HIS A 63 4.58 -6.50 2.10
C HIS A 63 3.16 -6.54 1.58
N MET A 64 2.71 -5.39 1.12
CA MET A 64 1.43 -5.28 0.46
C MET A 64 1.65 -5.00 -1.01
N THR A 65 0.81 -5.57 -1.84
CA THR A 65 0.76 -5.22 -3.25
C THR A 65 -0.47 -4.35 -3.42
N ILE A 66 -0.24 -3.08 -3.75
CA ILE A 66 -1.30 -2.11 -3.93
C ILE A 66 -1.74 -2.20 -5.39
N MET A 67 -2.97 -2.62 -5.59
CA MET A 67 -3.45 -2.96 -6.91
C MET A 67 -3.98 -1.77 -7.69
N ASP A 68 -4.32 -0.67 -7.00
CA ASP A 68 -5.03 0.43 -7.63
C ASP A 68 -4.68 1.80 -7.04
N MET A 69 -3.39 2.03 -6.76
CA MET A 69 -2.98 3.32 -6.20
C MET A 69 -3.17 4.43 -7.23
N GLU A 70 -3.71 5.55 -6.77
CA GLU A 70 -4.00 6.69 -7.62
C GLU A 70 -3.26 7.93 -7.17
N ALA A 71 -3.18 8.91 -8.07
CA ALA A 71 -2.52 10.16 -7.77
C ALA A 71 -3.14 10.81 -6.53
N GLY A 72 -2.29 11.35 -5.68
CA GLY A 72 -2.72 11.97 -4.44
C GLY A 72 -2.79 11.04 -3.26
N GLU A 73 -2.64 9.74 -3.49
CA GLU A 73 -2.64 8.78 -2.39
C GLU A 73 -1.24 8.64 -1.82
N THR A 74 -1.15 8.11 -0.60
CA THR A 74 0.13 8.06 0.11
C THR A 74 0.40 6.68 0.67
N ILE A 75 1.70 6.42 0.85
CA ILE A 75 2.19 5.24 1.56
C ILE A 75 2.98 5.76 2.76
N GLU A 76 2.60 5.32 3.95
CA GLU A 76 3.33 5.67 5.16
C GLU A 76 4.40 4.62 5.41
N PHE A 77 5.63 5.07 5.65
CA PHE A 77 6.74 4.17 5.91
C PHE A 77 7.49 4.67 7.14
N CYS A 78 8.53 3.95 7.53
CA CYS A 78 9.24 4.26 8.78
C CYS A 78 10.03 5.58 8.74
N GLY A 79 10.22 6.16 7.57
CA GLY A 79 11.13 7.29 7.45
C GLY A 79 12.59 6.88 7.50
N CYS A 80 12.85 5.60 7.38
CA CYS A 80 14.20 5.04 7.50
C CYS A 80 15.03 5.39 6.29
N ALA A 81 16.26 5.84 6.53
CA ALA A 81 17.13 6.30 5.45
C ALA A 81 17.48 5.21 4.44
N SER A 82 17.36 3.95 4.84
CA SER A 82 17.64 2.84 3.92
C SER A 82 16.47 2.50 2.99
N THR A 83 15.39 3.26 3.05
CA THR A 83 14.21 3.00 2.20
C THR A 83 14.44 3.60 0.83
N GLU A 84 14.10 2.84 -0.20
CA GLU A 84 14.27 3.26 -1.59
C GLU A 84 13.05 2.90 -2.42
N ILE A 85 12.86 3.64 -3.50
CA ILE A 85 11.82 3.38 -4.47
C ILE A 85 12.50 2.83 -5.72
N GLU A 86 12.10 1.64 -6.17
CA GLU A 86 12.70 0.98 -7.35
C GLU A 86 11.65 0.73 -8.41
N GLN A 87 12.06 0.91 -9.66
CA GLN A 87 11.23 0.50 -10.78
C GLN A 87 11.57 -0.96 -11.12
N ARG A 88 10.56 -1.80 -11.16
CA ARG A 88 10.74 -3.21 -11.55
C ARG A 88 9.73 -3.54 -12.62
N GLY A 89 10.16 -3.48 -13.87
CA GLY A 89 9.27 -3.66 -14.99
C GLY A 89 8.19 -2.61 -14.99
N LYS A 90 6.94 -3.04 -14.93
CA LYS A 90 5.80 -2.13 -14.92
C LYS A 90 5.37 -1.72 -13.52
N HIS A 91 6.09 -2.17 -12.50
CA HIS A 91 5.68 -1.98 -11.12
C HIS A 91 6.74 -1.23 -10.34
N VAL A 92 6.33 -0.63 -9.23
CA VAL A 92 7.23 0.07 -8.33
C VAL A 92 7.31 -0.71 -7.03
N ARG A 93 8.52 -0.83 -6.48
CA ARG A 93 8.72 -1.47 -5.18
C ARG A 93 9.26 -0.45 -4.20
N ILE A 94 8.73 -0.50 -2.99
CA ILE A 94 9.27 0.26 -1.87
C ILE A 94 10.07 -0.75 -1.05
N VAL A 95 11.38 -0.54 -0.97
CA VAL A 95 12.26 -1.50 -0.30
C VAL A 95 13.03 -0.83 0.82
N LYS A 96 13.27 -1.59 1.87
CA LYS A 96 14.09 -1.16 2.99
C LYS A 96 15.19 -2.18 3.14
N GLY A 97 16.38 -1.84 2.65
CA GLY A 97 17.45 -2.81 2.59
C GLY A 97 17.04 -3.94 1.66
N ASP A 98 17.02 -5.17 2.18
CA ASP A 98 16.65 -6.33 1.38
C ASP A 98 15.16 -6.66 1.46
N ASP A 99 14.40 -5.92 2.26
CA ASP A 99 12.98 -6.22 2.44
C ASP A 99 12.12 -5.38 1.53
N VAL A 100 11.23 -6.05 0.79
CA VAL A 100 10.20 -5.36 0.03
C VAL A 100 9.07 -5.03 0.99
N LYS A 101 8.71 -3.76 1.09
CA LYS A 101 7.63 -3.33 1.99
C LYS A 101 6.31 -3.11 1.26
N ALA A 102 6.38 -2.69 0.01
CA ALA A 102 5.18 -2.49 -0.79
C ALA A 102 5.51 -2.64 -2.25
N VAL A 103 4.54 -3.09 -3.01
CA VAL A 103 4.63 -3.14 -4.48
C VAL A 103 3.43 -2.36 -4.99
N VAL A 104 3.66 -1.40 -5.88
CA VAL A 104 2.58 -0.66 -6.50
C VAL A 104 2.48 -1.13 -7.95
N ARG A 105 1.33 -1.71 -8.29
CA ARG A 105 1.13 -2.28 -9.62
C ARG A 105 0.93 -1.18 -10.65
N ASN A 106 1.53 -1.38 -11.81
CA ASN A 106 1.33 -0.50 -12.96
C ASN A 106 1.61 0.95 -12.63
N ALA A 107 2.82 1.21 -12.11
CA ALA A 107 3.20 2.54 -11.68
C ALA A 107 4.59 2.87 -12.15
N ASN A 108 4.94 4.14 -12.09
CA ASN A 108 6.22 4.66 -12.51
C ASN A 108 6.89 5.29 -11.29
N ALA A 109 8.13 4.89 -11.01
CA ALA A 109 8.85 5.41 -9.85
C ALA A 109 9.00 6.93 -9.87
N ASP A 110 9.05 7.52 -11.05
CA ASP A 110 9.19 8.97 -11.17
C ASP A 110 7.96 9.73 -10.69
N ASP A 111 6.84 9.03 -10.51
CA ASP A 111 5.62 9.67 -10.02
C ASP A 111 5.54 9.73 -8.50
N PHE A 112 6.55 9.24 -7.79
CA PHE A 112 6.53 9.15 -6.34
C PHE A 112 7.48 10.12 -5.71
N ASP A 113 7.02 10.74 -4.64
CA ASP A 113 7.79 11.68 -3.85
C ASP A 113 7.94 11.10 -2.45
N MET A 114 9.18 10.90 -2.01
CA MET A 114 9.42 10.29 -0.71
C MET A 114 9.97 11.35 0.24
N ASP A 115 9.29 11.53 1.37
CA ASP A 115 9.67 12.48 2.39
C ASP A 115 10.05 11.73 3.66
N PHE A 116 11.33 11.73 3.98
CA PHE A 116 11.83 11.02 5.15
C PHE A 116 11.41 11.68 6.46
N THR A 117 11.16 12.96 6.45
CA THR A 117 10.76 13.68 7.65
C THR A 117 9.33 13.31 8.07
N SER A 118 8.42 13.30 7.13
CA SER A 118 7.04 12.96 7.43
C SER A 118 6.78 11.46 7.43
N GLY A 119 7.66 10.69 6.80
CA GLY A 119 7.43 9.26 6.64
C GLY A 119 6.37 8.94 5.61
N LEU A 120 6.20 9.81 4.62
CA LEU A 120 5.17 9.62 3.61
C LEU A 120 5.78 9.56 2.21
N ILE A 121 5.26 8.64 1.41
CA ILE A 121 5.53 8.56 -0.01
C ILE A 121 4.23 8.91 -0.70
N THR A 122 4.25 9.95 -1.52
CA THR A 122 3.05 10.45 -2.18
C THR A 122 3.14 10.17 -3.67
N MET A 123 2.08 9.63 -4.24
CA MET A 123 1.99 9.49 -5.68
C MET A 123 1.53 10.81 -6.25
N SER A 124 2.31 11.36 -7.16
CA SER A 124 2.05 12.68 -7.71
C SER A 124 0.81 12.69 -8.56
N ALA A 125 0.19 13.84 -8.63
CA ALA A 125 -0.86 14.06 -9.61
C ALA A 125 -0.21 14.00 -10.99
N ASP A 126 -1.07 13.93 -12.01
CA ASP A 126 -0.61 13.80 -13.39
C ASP A 126 0.52 14.80 -13.65
N PRO A 127 1.71 14.32 -13.95
CA PRO A 127 2.85 15.19 -14.15
C PRO A 127 2.74 16.06 -15.40
N LEU A 128 1.86 15.70 -16.28
CA LEU A 128 1.65 16.50 -17.49
C LEU A 128 0.62 17.59 -17.29
N ALA A 129 -0.01 17.56 -16.17
CA ALA A 129 -1.01 18.57 -15.90
C ALA A 129 -0.34 19.87 -15.58
#